data_af529f4f52abd288a965528158f52437
#
_entry.id   af529f4f52abd288a965528158f52437
#
_cell.length_a   1.000
_cell.length_b   1.000
_cell.length_c   1.000
_cell.angle_alpha   90.00
_cell.angle_beta   90.00
_cell.angle_gamma   90.00
#
_symmetry.space_group_name_H-M   'P 1'
#
loop_
_entity.id
_entity.type
_entity.pdbx_description
1 polymer ?
#
loop_
_entity_poly.entity_id
_entity_poly.type
_entity_poly.pdbx_seq_one_letter_code
_entity_poly.pdbx_strand_id
1 'polypeptide(L)'
;PAGSTGLYHTAIRYPDRASLADALRRVLAAGIRLDGASDHGVSEALYLRDPDDNGVELYRGRLREEWPRDASGALVMSTGPLDIRALLREAP
;
A
#
# COMPACT_ATOMS: atom_id res chain seq x y z
N PRO A 1 -19.30 -2.57 8.91
CA PRO A 1 -19.97 -2.24 8.20
C PRO A 1 -19.47 -2.15 6.96
N ALA A 2 -19.89 -3.15 6.52
CA ALA A 2 -19.67 -3.18 5.30
C ALA A 2 -19.91 -1.87 4.77
N GLY A 3 -20.16 -1.66 3.95
CA GLY A 3 -20.53 -0.54 3.38
C GLY A 3 -19.91 0.67 3.83
N SER A 4 -19.12 0.50 4.65
CA SER A 4 -18.58 1.65 5.20
C SER A 4 -18.02 2.52 4.14
N THR A 5 -17.59 3.60 4.54
CA THR A 5 -17.18 4.71 3.74
C THR A 5 -15.92 4.52 2.97
N GLY A 6 -15.29 3.38 3.07
CA GLY A 6 -13.98 3.20 2.48
C GLY A 6 -12.84 3.58 3.41
N LEU A 7 -13.16 4.03 4.59
CA LEU A 7 -12.12 4.26 5.58
C LEU A 7 -11.69 2.95 6.20
N TYR A 8 -10.42 2.87 6.54
CA TYR A 8 -9.88 1.68 7.17
C TYR A 8 -9.67 1.96 8.66
N HIS A 9 -10.03 0.97 9.49
CA HIS A 9 -9.93 1.10 10.94
C HIS A 9 -8.50 1.13 11.42
N THR A 10 -7.62 0.44 10.71
CA THR A 10 -6.22 0.33 11.10
C THR A 10 -5.34 0.62 9.91
N ALA A 11 -4.37 1.48 10.09
CA ALA A 11 -3.37 1.76 9.08
C ALA A 11 -2.01 1.49 9.70
N ILE A 12 -1.24 0.58 9.10
CA ILE A 12 0.08 0.19 9.59
C ILE A 12 1.13 0.70 8.63
N ARG A 13 2.03 1.53 9.13
CA ARG A 13 3.08 2.09 8.31
C ARG A 13 4.34 1.23 8.39
N TYR A 14 4.92 0.97 7.22
CA TYR A 14 6.18 0.26 7.11
C TYR A 14 7.30 1.24 6.74
N PRO A 15 8.51 1.02 7.24
CA PRO A 15 9.59 1.99 7.06
C PRO A 15 10.12 2.07 5.63
N ASP A 16 9.99 1.02 4.86
CA ASP A 16 10.53 0.97 3.51
C ASP A 16 9.78 -0.04 2.65
N ARG A 17 10.15 -0.08 1.39
CA ARG A 17 9.47 -0.94 0.43
C ARG A 17 9.73 -2.42 0.69
N ALA A 18 10.92 -2.78 1.13
CA ALA A 18 11.25 -4.17 1.43
C ALA A 18 10.39 -4.71 2.59
N SER A 19 10.18 -3.89 3.62
CA SER A 19 9.32 -4.28 4.74
C SER A 19 7.88 -4.44 4.33
N LEU A 20 7.37 -3.55 3.47
CA LEU A 20 6.01 -3.67 2.95
C LEU A 20 5.90 -4.94 2.09
N ALA A 21 6.91 -5.22 1.28
CA ALA A 21 6.95 -6.41 0.45
C ALA A 21 6.94 -7.68 1.30
N ASP A 22 7.67 -7.68 2.41
CA ASP A 22 7.67 -8.81 3.34
C ASP A 22 6.28 -9.02 3.94
N ALA A 23 5.61 -7.93 4.31
CA ALA A 23 4.25 -8.01 4.83
C ALA A 23 3.30 -8.59 3.77
N LEU A 24 3.42 -8.15 2.53
CA LEU A 24 2.62 -8.69 1.42
C LEU A 24 2.86 -10.20 1.27
N ARG A 25 4.11 -10.62 1.30
CA ARG A 25 4.45 -12.04 1.19
C ARG A 25 3.77 -12.86 2.29
N ARG A 26 3.80 -12.34 3.52
CA ARG A 26 3.17 -13.02 4.66
C ARG A 26 1.66 -13.09 4.54
N VAL A 27 1.04 -12.01 4.07
CA VAL A 27 -0.40 -11.95 3.85
C VAL A 27 -0.82 -13.01 2.82
N LEU A 28 -0.10 -13.08 1.71
CA LEU A 28 -0.41 -14.04 0.67
C LEU A 28 -0.16 -15.48 1.13
N ALA A 29 0.92 -15.70 1.88
CA ALA A 29 1.24 -17.01 2.40
C ALA A 29 0.19 -17.51 3.41
N ALA A 30 -0.45 -16.59 4.11
CA ALA A 30 -1.52 -16.91 5.04
C ALA A 30 -2.88 -17.13 4.35
N GLY A 31 -2.93 -16.98 3.03
CA GLY A 31 -4.17 -17.14 2.28
C GLY A 31 -5.12 -15.97 2.40
N ILE A 32 -4.64 -14.84 2.89
CA ILE A 32 -5.49 -13.66 3.04
C ILE A 32 -5.60 -12.95 1.69
N ARG A 33 -6.83 -12.61 1.34
CA ARG A 33 -7.10 -11.95 0.07
C ARG A 33 -6.94 -10.45 0.20
N LEU A 34 -6.28 -9.83 -0.78
CA LEU A 34 -6.24 -8.38 -0.84
C LEU A 34 -7.54 -7.84 -1.42
N ASP A 35 -8.06 -6.77 -0.84
CA ASP A 35 -9.17 -6.02 -1.42
C ASP A 35 -8.68 -5.12 -2.54
N GLY A 36 -7.44 -4.66 -2.44
CA GLY A 36 -6.87 -3.79 -3.45
C GLY A 36 -5.47 -3.35 -3.09
N ALA A 37 -4.87 -2.60 -3.98
CA ALA A 37 -3.56 -2.00 -3.78
C ALA A 37 -3.45 -0.77 -4.66
N SER A 38 -2.75 0.23 -4.19
CA SER A 38 -2.61 1.46 -4.97
C SER A 38 -1.26 2.12 -4.77
N ASP A 39 -0.86 2.86 -5.80
CA ASP A 39 0.34 3.68 -5.78
C ASP A 39 -0.12 5.13 -5.89
N HIS A 40 0.07 5.90 -4.83
CA HIS A 40 -0.36 7.30 -4.80
C HIS A 40 0.76 8.26 -5.20
N GLY A 41 1.88 7.76 -5.68
CA GLY A 41 3.03 8.59 -6.03
C GLY A 41 3.89 8.91 -4.82
N VAL A 42 3.29 9.31 -3.72
CA VAL A 42 4.01 9.61 -2.47
C VAL A 42 4.00 8.42 -1.51
N SER A 43 3.17 7.42 -1.79
CA SER A 43 3.08 6.20 -0.96
C SER A 43 2.55 5.04 -1.77
N GLU A 44 2.79 3.84 -1.26
CA GLU A 44 2.22 2.61 -1.79
C GLU A 44 1.42 1.94 -0.68
N ALA A 45 0.25 1.40 -0.99
CA ALA A 45 -0.65 0.85 0.01
C ALA A 45 -1.29 -0.45 -0.43
N LEU A 46 -1.52 -1.32 0.53
CA LEU A 46 -2.22 -2.59 0.37
C LEU A 46 -3.47 -2.54 1.25
N TYR A 47 -4.59 -3.02 0.75
CA TYR A 47 -5.85 -2.99 1.48
C TYR A 47 -6.38 -4.40 1.65
N LEU A 48 -6.74 -4.74 2.88
CA LEU A 48 -7.28 -6.06 3.20
C LEU A 48 -8.25 -5.95 4.37
N ARG A 49 -8.81 -7.07 4.76
CA ARG A 49 -9.74 -7.11 5.89
C ARG A 49 -9.27 -8.11 6.93
N ASP A 50 -9.52 -7.79 8.20
CA ASP A 50 -9.23 -8.73 9.27
C ASP A 50 -10.39 -9.74 9.39
N PRO A 51 -10.28 -10.74 10.28
CA PRO A 51 -11.34 -11.74 10.43
C PRO A 51 -12.69 -11.16 10.83
N ASP A 52 -12.73 -10.01 11.44
CA ASP A 52 -13.97 -9.34 11.84
C ASP A 52 -14.47 -8.38 10.75
N ASP A 53 -13.91 -8.47 9.55
CA ASP A 53 -14.30 -7.64 8.41
C ASP A 53 -13.98 -6.16 8.57
N ASN A 54 -13.04 -5.83 9.43
CA ASN A 54 -12.55 -4.46 9.54
C ASN A 54 -11.48 -4.20 8.49
N GLY A 55 -11.52 -3.04 7.87
CA GLY A 55 -10.53 -2.67 6.88
C GLY A 55 -9.16 -2.40 7.50
N VAL A 56 -8.13 -2.94 6.88
CA VAL A 56 -6.74 -2.76 7.31
C VAL A 56 -5.93 -2.27 6.12
N GLU A 57 -5.17 -1.21 6.34
CA GLU A 57 -4.27 -0.67 5.31
C GLU A 57 -2.82 -0.87 5.74
N LEU A 58 -2.02 -1.47 4.86
CA LEU A 58 -0.58 -1.60 5.07
C LEU A 58 0.10 -0.68 4.06
N TYR A 59 0.95 0.23 4.50
CA TYR A 59 1.49 1.22 3.57
C TYR A 59 2.92 1.63 3.93
N ARG A 60 3.61 2.17 2.92
CA ARG A 60 4.87 2.85 3.13
C ARG A 60 4.84 4.18 2.40
N GLY A 61 5.42 5.22 2.99
CA GLY A 61 5.61 6.49 2.31
C GLY A 61 6.90 6.47 1.53
N ARG A 62 6.94 7.16 0.37
CA ARG A 62 8.20 7.40 -0.32
C ARG A 62 8.92 8.56 0.32
N LEU A 63 10.24 8.54 0.24
CA LEU A 63 11.04 9.68 0.66
C LEU A 63 10.66 10.88 -0.20
N ARG A 64 10.75 12.09 0.36
CA ARG A 64 10.40 13.29 -0.40
C ARG A 64 11.16 13.40 -1.71
N GLU A 65 12.41 12.97 -1.73
CA GLU A 65 13.25 13.00 -2.92
C GLU A 65 12.69 12.11 -4.03
N GLU A 66 11.87 11.12 -3.65
CA GLU A 66 11.27 10.19 -4.61
C GLU A 66 9.89 10.62 -5.08
N TRP A 67 9.33 11.69 -4.50
CA TRP A 67 7.99 12.13 -4.87
C TRP A 67 7.97 12.62 -6.31
N PRO A 68 6.97 12.21 -7.10
CA PRO A 68 6.92 12.60 -8.50
C PRO A 68 6.69 14.09 -8.66
N ARG A 69 7.45 14.69 -9.58
CA ARG A 69 7.34 16.12 -9.86
C ARG A 69 7.33 16.31 -11.37
N ASP A 70 6.63 17.35 -11.80
CA ASP A 70 6.60 17.69 -13.21
C ASP A 70 7.81 18.55 -13.58
N ALA A 71 7.86 18.99 -14.82
CA ALA A 71 9.00 19.76 -15.33
C ALA A 71 9.20 21.09 -14.60
N SER A 72 8.15 21.62 -13.97
CA SER A 72 8.25 22.87 -13.21
C SER A 72 8.68 22.64 -11.76
N GLY A 73 8.83 21.39 -11.36
CA GLY A 73 9.15 21.02 -9.98
C GLY A 73 7.94 20.87 -9.08
N ALA A 74 6.73 21.02 -9.61
CA ALA A 74 5.54 20.88 -8.81
C ALA A 74 5.25 19.41 -8.53
N LEU A 75 4.74 19.13 -7.32
CA LEU A 75 4.38 17.78 -6.93
C LEU A 75 3.23 17.26 -7.78
N VAL A 76 3.39 16.05 -8.31
CA VAL A 76 2.35 15.40 -9.09
C VAL A 76 1.68 14.36 -8.20
N MET A 77 0.45 14.65 -7.80
CA MET A 77 -0.34 13.70 -7.01
C MET A 77 -1.16 12.86 -7.97
N SER A 78 -1.01 11.56 -7.88
CA SER A 78 -1.77 10.67 -8.74
C SER A 78 -2.11 9.41 -7.98
N THR A 79 -3.13 8.70 -8.43
CA THR A 79 -3.47 7.40 -7.90
C THR A 79 -3.49 6.42 -9.05
N GLY A 80 -2.76 5.35 -8.92
CA GLY A 80 -2.71 4.33 -9.95
C GLY A 80 -2.59 2.94 -9.33
N PRO A 81 -2.61 1.91 -10.17
CA PRO A 81 -2.46 0.54 -9.67
C PRO A 81 -1.04 0.31 -9.16
N LEU A 82 -0.93 -0.45 -8.10
CA LEU A 82 0.35 -0.88 -7.59
C LEU A 82 0.71 -2.20 -8.28
N ASP A 83 1.94 -2.29 -8.78
CA ASP A 83 2.43 -3.53 -9.38
C ASP A 83 2.82 -4.49 -8.25
N ILE A 84 1.92 -5.40 -7.93
CA ILE A 84 2.10 -6.36 -6.83
C ILE A 84 3.30 -7.27 -7.07
N ARG A 85 3.53 -7.68 -8.31
CA ARG A 85 4.66 -8.56 -8.61
C ARG A 85 5.99 -7.86 -8.40
N ALA A 86 6.05 -6.60 -8.83
CA ALA A 86 7.26 -5.82 -8.63
C ALA A 86 7.52 -5.61 -7.14
N LEU A 87 6.47 -5.35 -6.36
CA LEU A 87 6.61 -5.21 -4.92
C LEU A 87 7.12 -6.51 -4.30
N LEU A 88 6.54 -7.66 -4.66
CA LEU A 88 6.97 -8.94 -4.10
C LEU A 88 8.44 -9.23 -4.34
N ARG A 89 8.99 -8.79 -5.47
CA ARG A 89 10.41 -9.00 -5.76
C ARG A 89 11.34 -8.26 -4.79
N GLU A 90 10.81 -7.27 -4.06
CA GLU A 90 11.60 -6.55 -3.07
C GLU A 90 11.63 -7.27 -1.71
N ALA A 91 10.85 -8.33 -1.54
CA ALA A 91 10.82 -9.05 -0.28
C ALA A 91 12.15 -9.76 -0.04
N PRO A 92 12.67 -9.69 1.21
CA PRO A 92 13.92 -10.35 1.53
C PRO A 92 13.83 -11.86 1.42
#